data_7f0315a3f26cd1d7f644f27901447996
#
_entry.id   7f0315a3f26cd1d7f644f27901447996
#
_cell.length_a   1.000
_cell.length_b   1.000
_cell.length_c   1.000
_cell.angle_alpha   90.00
_cell.angle_beta   90.00
_cell.angle_gamma   90.00
#
_symmetry.space_group_name_H-M   'P 1'
#
loop_
_entity.id
_entity.type
_entity.pdbx_description
1 polymer ?
#
loop_
_entity_poly.entity_id
_entity_poly.type
_entity_poly.pdbx_seq_one_letter_code
_entity_poly.pdbx_strand_id
1 'polypeptide(L)'
;VDRAIRRMWMSAACVFILLMGTLSYIQFFDAQMLMEHKWNTRALYDNYGSQRGSIVVNGTEIASSVKSNDEYNYQRVYSEPEKYAGITGYFSSVYGSTGIESALDKELSGTSDSQFYDRVAQLFSGNSTRGASVELTVDDKLQTLAYQLLQGRKGSIVAMNPKTGEILAMASSPSYDPNKLAAHNEQSVIADYTKLTQDQQSPLFNRAIAGNTYSPGSTFKIIDAVAALESGKYDEKSVIDNPAQLPLPGTNVTLPNFVNGQCATRTQATIEWALAQSCNTPFANIALDLGQEKISQTASKFGYGQDLSIPLKVTKSDFPSDMTKSQLAQASVGQYDVKTTPLQVAMTSAAIANGGVQMKPNLVRSVKTSNLSTLSEFSPEKLRTSTSQKVADQVKQWMVNSVDNGIASGAGVSGVKVAGKTGTAEIGTTGLNNSWFTGFAPADDPKIAIAVVYEDIDVSTGAKLSTNAGKQLFEAVLNK
;
A
#
# COMPACT_ATOMS: atom_id res chain seq x y z
N VAL A 1 53.16 24.27 52.99
CA VAL A 1 52.48 24.89 51.84
C VAL A 1 52.33 23.87 50.70
N ASP A 2 53.38 23.17 50.29
CA ASP A 2 53.41 22.26 49.16
C ASP A 2 52.45 21.05 49.31
N ARG A 3 52.25 20.50 50.48
CA ARG A 3 51.35 19.39 50.74
C ARG A 3 49.86 19.82 50.60
N ALA A 4 49.53 21.02 51.04
CA ALA A 4 48.20 21.60 50.96
C ALA A 4 47.83 21.90 49.48
N ILE A 5 48.75 22.52 48.72
CA ILE A 5 48.60 22.81 47.29
C ILE A 5 48.45 21.52 46.51
N ARG A 6 49.25 20.49 46.81
CA ARG A 6 49.15 19.18 46.14
C ARG A 6 47.83 18.46 46.39
N ARG A 7 47.30 18.54 47.62
CA ARG A 7 45.96 17.98 47.94
C ARG A 7 44.85 18.73 47.23
N MET A 8 44.92 20.05 47.17
CA MET A 8 43.95 20.88 46.47
C MET A 8 43.95 20.60 44.95
N TRP A 9 45.17 20.42 44.36
CA TRP A 9 45.32 20.03 42.96
C TRP A 9 44.75 18.63 42.68
N MET A 10 45.00 17.65 43.51
CA MET A 10 44.43 16.30 43.41
C MET A 10 42.90 16.32 43.52
N SER A 11 42.35 17.10 44.47
CA SER A 11 40.90 17.25 44.62
C SER A 11 40.26 17.88 43.37
N ALA A 12 40.88 18.94 42.83
CA ALA A 12 40.41 19.57 41.59
C ALA A 12 40.47 18.63 40.41
N ALA A 13 41.56 17.85 40.25
CA ALA A 13 41.70 16.86 39.20
C ALA A 13 40.66 15.75 39.32
N CYS A 14 40.36 15.25 40.53
CA CYS A 14 39.32 14.26 40.75
C CYS A 14 37.91 14.79 40.36
N VAL A 15 37.59 16.04 40.73
CA VAL A 15 36.32 16.67 40.36
C VAL A 15 36.22 16.83 38.84
N PHE A 16 37.31 17.24 38.19
CA PHE A 16 37.36 17.37 36.71
C PHE A 16 37.16 16.02 36.01
N ILE A 17 37.81 14.95 36.48
CA ILE A 17 37.63 13.59 35.91
C ILE A 17 36.20 13.11 36.10
N LEU A 18 35.60 13.38 37.25
CA LEU A 18 34.21 13.02 37.55
C LEU A 18 33.23 13.77 36.66
N LEU A 19 33.44 15.07 36.47
CA LEU A 19 32.64 15.88 35.53
C LEU A 19 32.78 15.42 34.06
N MET A 20 34.01 15.16 33.64
CA MET A 20 34.24 14.63 32.28
C MET A 20 33.59 13.26 32.06
N GLY A 21 33.73 12.37 33.07
CA GLY A 21 33.10 11.05 33.03
C GLY A 21 31.58 11.14 32.97
N THR A 22 30.95 12.02 33.77
CA THR A 22 29.51 12.24 33.78
C THR A 22 29.03 12.86 32.48
N LEU A 23 29.76 13.87 31.96
CA LEU A 23 29.44 14.48 30.66
C LEU A 23 29.54 13.48 29.53
N SER A 24 30.58 12.65 29.49
CA SER A 24 30.75 11.60 28.50
C SER A 24 29.63 10.55 28.58
N TYR A 25 29.25 10.15 29.82
CA TYR A 25 28.15 9.24 30.02
C TYR A 25 26.84 9.79 29.50
N ILE A 26 26.47 11.02 29.85
CA ILE A 26 25.25 11.70 29.39
C ILE A 26 25.26 11.86 27.87
N GLN A 27 26.39 12.27 27.26
CA GLN A 27 26.50 12.50 25.82
C GLN A 27 26.49 11.21 25.00
N PHE A 28 26.94 10.10 25.53
CA PHE A 28 27.07 8.85 24.78
C PHE A 28 25.92 7.86 25.06
N PHE A 29 25.50 7.72 26.31
CA PHE A 29 24.49 6.73 26.71
C PHE A 29 23.09 7.32 26.86
N ASP A 30 22.96 8.54 27.39
CA ASP A 30 21.67 9.16 27.67
C ASP A 30 21.25 10.19 26.61
N ALA A 31 22.10 10.52 25.65
CA ALA A 31 21.84 11.57 24.68
C ALA A 31 20.55 11.32 23.87
N GLN A 32 20.35 10.09 23.44
CA GLN A 32 19.16 9.74 22.67
C GLN A 32 17.90 9.81 23.52
N MET A 33 17.92 9.28 24.72
CA MET A 33 16.80 9.33 25.67
C MET A 33 16.44 10.78 26.05
N LEU A 34 17.46 11.66 26.22
CA LEU A 34 17.25 13.06 26.51
C LEU A 34 16.75 13.86 25.29
N MET A 35 17.18 13.51 24.10
CA MET A 35 16.66 14.10 22.86
C MET A 35 15.20 13.71 22.59
N GLU A 36 14.83 12.47 22.87
CA GLU A 36 13.47 11.95 22.71
C GLU A 36 12.54 12.29 23.89
N HIS A 37 13.06 12.96 24.93
CA HIS A 37 12.27 13.27 26.11
C HIS A 37 11.18 14.30 25.80
N LYS A 38 9.93 13.99 26.14
CA LYS A 38 8.72 14.81 25.84
C LYS A 38 8.77 16.29 26.29
N TRP A 39 9.69 16.63 27.20
CA TRP A 39 9.91 18.01 27.68
C TRP A 39 11.10 18.69 26.99
N ASN A 40 11.75 18.03 26.03
CA ASN A 40 12.87 18.60 25.29
C ASN A 40 12.36 19.43 24.10
N THR A 41 11.90 20.64 24.37
CA THR A 41 11.41 21.57 23.35
C THR A 41 12.52 22.01 22.37
N ARG A 42 13.82 21.92 22.72
CA ARG A 42 14.91 22.25 21.79
C ARG A 42 14.97 21.29 20.61
N ALA A 43 14.88 19.98 20.88
CA ALA A 43 14.83 18.99 19.81
C ALA A 43 13.61 19.20 18.88
N LEU A 44 12.50 19.67 19.46
CA LEU A 44 11.32 20.05 18.68
C LEU A 44 11.63 21.22 17.75
N TYR A 45 12.14 22.36 18.27
CA TYR A 45 12.46 23.54 17.46
C TYR A 45 13.56 23.29 16.44
N ASP A 46 14.58 22.50 16.77
CA ASP A 46 15.65 22.12 15.84
C ASP A 46 15.12 21.25 14.70
N ASN A 47 14.22 20.32 14.98
CA ASN A 47 13.64 19.43 13.98
C ASN A 47 12.62 20.16 13.08
N TYR A 48 11.76 20.98 13.67
CA TYR A 48 10.73 21.74 12.94
C TYR A 48 11.24 23.06 12.37
N GLY A 49 12.34 23.61 12.91
CA GLY A 49 12.97 24.83 12.44
C GLY A 49 13.99 24.65 11.31
N SER A 50 14.27 23.42 10.89
CA SER A 50 15.18 23.13 9.77
C SER A 50 14.48 23.18 8.41
N GLN A 51 15.21 23.53 7.35
CA GLN A 51 14.68 23.43 5.99
C GLN A 51 14.61 21.98 5.55
N ARG A 52 13.44 21.37 5.77
CA ARG A 52 13.15 19.99 5.40
C ARG A 52 13.16 19.82 3.88
N GLY A 53 13.76 18.74 3.38
CA GLY A 53 13.86 18.43 1.95
C GLY A 53 12.50 18.25 1.28
N SER A 54 12.45 18.46 -0.02
CA SER A 54 11.23 18.38 -0.81
C SER A 54 10.83 16.93 -1.10
N ILE A 55 9.53 16.65 -1.17
CA ILE A 55 8.98 15.42 -1.77
C ILE A 55 8.54 15.79 -3.19
N VAL A 56 9.02 15.03 -4.17
CA VAL A 56 8.93 15.37 -5.59
C VAL A 56 8.21 14.25 -6.36
N VAL A 57 7.34 14.64 -7.29
CA VAL A 57 6.67 13.76 -8.26
C VAL A 57 6.84 14.34 -9.65
N ASN A 58 7.41 13.59 -10.58
CA ASN A 58 7.69 14.04 -11.97
C ASN A 58 8.40 15.42 -12.03
N GLY A 59 9.36 15.67 -11.13
CA GLY A 59 10.08 16.93 -11.06
C GLY A 59 9.34 18.08 -10.38
N THR A 60 8.12 17.90 -9.91
CA THR A 60 7.30 18.90 -9.20
C THR A 60 7.33 18.64 -7.71
N GLU A 61 7.62 19.65 -6.90
CA GLU A 61 7.56 19.58 -5.45
C GLU A 61 6.10 19.50 -4.97
N ILE A 62 5.72 18.34 -4.42
CA ILE A 62 4.40 18.13 -3.81
C ILE A 62 4.38 18.41 -2.31
N ALA A 63 5.56 18.43 -1.68
CA ALA A 63 5.76 18.93 -0.33
C ALA A 63 7.11 19.68 -0.27
N SER A 64 7.11 20.87 0.30
CA SER A 64 8.30 21.73 0.42
C SER A 64 8.29 22.51 1.73
N SER A 65 9.42 23.15 2.08
CA SER A 65 9.54 24.01 3.25
C SER A 65 9.75 25.44 2.82
N VAL A 66 8.84 26.32 3.21
CA VAL A 66 8.91 27.77 2.96
C VAL A 66 9.33 28.51 4.21
N LYS A 67 10.05 29.64 4.08
CA LYS A 67 10.44 30.47 5.23
C LYS A 67 9.21 30.98 5.95
N SER A 68 9.25 30.92 7.27
CA SER A 68 8.24 31.47 8.19
C SER A 68 8.90 32.53 9.08
N ASN A 69 8.11 33.50 9.56
CA ASN A 69 8.58 34.58 10.44
C ASN A 69 8.26 34.28 11.93
N ASP A 70 8.08 33.03 12.29
CA ASP A 70 7.84 32.55 13.65
C ASP A 70 9.05 31.79 14.20
N GLU A 71 8.92 31.21 15.40
CA GLU A 71 9.96 30.47 16.10
C GLU A 71 10.44 29.20 15.38
N TYR A 72 9.63 28.68 14.40
CA TYR A 72 9.99 27.49 13.63
C TYR A 72 10.81 27.79 12.39
N ASN A 73 10.98 29.06 11.96
CA ASN A 73 11.72 29.49 10.78
C ASN A 73 11.24 28.96 9.42
N TYR A 74 10.65 27.76 9.38
CA TYR A 74 10.14 27.11 8.17
C TYR A 74 8.78 26.49 8.40
N GLN A 75 7.88 26.71 7.44
CA GLN A 75 6.57 26.10 7.36
C GLN A 75 6.57 24.99 6.32
N ARG A 76 6.14 23.79 6.69
CA ARG A 76 5.89 22.70 5.73
C ARG A 76 4.62 22.96 4.95
N VAL A 77 4.70 22.90 3.61
CA VAL A 77 3.59 23.19 2.69
C VAL A 77 3.43 22.04 1.71
N TYR A 78 2.19 21.63 1.48
CA TYR A 78 1.80 20.58 0.55
C TYR A 78 0.98 21.18 -0.59
N SER A 79 1.45 20.96 -1.83
CA SER A 79 0.69 21.27 -3.03
C SER A 79 -0.26 20.12 -3.38
N GLU A 80 -1.44 20.42 -3.88
CA GLU A 80 -2.50 19.43 -4.16
C GLU A 80 -2.70 18.44 -2.98
N PRO A 81 -2.96 18.98 -1.77
CA PRO A 81 -2.74 18.28 -0.53
C PRO A 81 -3.54 16.98 -0.42
N GLU A 82 -4.83 16.99 -0.76
CA GLU A 82 -5.70 15.82 -0.63
C GLU A 82 -5.33 14.69 -1.60
N LYS A 83 -4.79 15.03 -2.79
CA LYS A 83 -4.39 14.05 -3.81
C LYS A 83 -3.23 13.17 -3.33
N TYR A 84 -2.33 13.72 -2.52
CA TYR A 84 -1.10 13.05 -2.09
C TYR A 84 -1.06 12.71 -0.60
N ALA A 85 -2.03 13.15 0.21
CA ALA A 85 -2.00 12.98 1.66
C ALA A 85 -1.80 11.53 2.12
N GLY A 86 -2.38 10.57 1.41
CA GLY A 86 -2.19 9.14 1.70
C GLY A 86 -0.73 8.67 1.51
N ILE A 87 0.04 9.36 0.68
CA ILE A 87 1.45 9.06 0.40
C ILE A 87 2.37 9.91 1.28
N THR A 88 2.23 11.23 1.20
CA THR A 88 3.11 12.16 1.93
C THR A 88 2.93 12.04 3.43
N GLY A 89 1.70 11.79 3.89
CA GLY A 89 1.33 12.03 5.27
C GLY A 89 1.34 13.51 5.60
N TYR A 90 1.59 13.83 6.84
CA TYR A 90 1.76 15.20 7.36
C TYR A 90 3.01 15.29 8.24
N PHE A 91 3.50 16.52 8.43
CA PHE A 91 4.58 16.87 9.36
C PHE A 91 4.06 17.95 10.31
N SER A 92 3.76 17.56 11.54
CA SER A 92 3.07 18.39 12.53
C SER A 92 3.90 18.56 13.80
N SER A 93 4.06 19.78 14.28
CA SER A 93 4.73 20.07 15.56
C SER A 93 3.96 19.52 16.77
N VAL A 94 2.65 19.25 16.61
CA VAL A 94 1.78 18.74 17.68
C VAL A 94 1.64 17.21 17.64
N TYR A 95 1.46 16.65 16.44
CA TYR A 95 1.14 15.21 16.27
C TYR A 95 2.25 14.40 15.59
N GLY A 96 3.43 15.00 15.41
CA GLY A 96 4.55 14.33 14.76
C GLY A 96 4.36 14.17 13.26
N SER A 97 4.85 13.08 12.68
CA SER A 97 4.82 12.85 11.24
C SER A 97 4.24 11.48 10.88
N THR A 98 3.68 11.39 9.68
CA THR A 98 3.14 10.15 9.11
C THR A 98 3.58 10.01 7.64
N GLY A 99 3.24 8.89 7.00
CA GLY A 99 3.53 8.70 5.58
C GLY A 99 5.03 8.76 5.25
N ILE A 100 5.36 9.30 4.08
CA ILE A 100 6.76 9.52 3.63
C ILE A 100 7.49 10.49 4.56
N GLU A 101 6.79 11.49 5.11
CA GLU A 101 7.36 12.42 6.08
C GLU A 101 7.95 11.71 7.30
N SER A 102 7.31 10.64 7.76
CA SER A 102 7.81 9.81 8.87
C SER A 102 8.81 8.75 8.42
N ALA A 103 8.49 8.05 7.32
CA ALA A 103 9.29 6.92 6.86
C ALA A 103 10.70 7.31 6.40
N LEU A 104 10.86 8.55 5.89
CA LEU A 104 12.12 9.12 5.42
C LEU A 104 12.48 10.40 6.19
N ASP A 105 12.14 10.41 7.48
CA ASP A 105 12.38 11.59 8.33
C ASP A 105 13.86 11.98 8.40
N LYS A 106 14.75 11.02 8.52
CA LYS A 106 16.20 11.28 8.61
C LYS A 106 16.76 11.90 7.34
N GLU A 107 16.31 11.43 6.17
CA GLU A 107 16.70 11.97 4.87
C GLU A 107 16.15 13.38 4.67
N LEU A 108 14.85 13.53 4.92
CA LEU A 108 14.14 14.80 4.75
C LEU A 108 14.60 15.88 5.76
N SER A 109 15.00 15.51 6.98
CA SER A 109 15.55 16.44 7.97
C SER A 109 17.04 16.72 7.80
N GLY A 110 17.75 15.94 6.96
CA GLY A 110 19.18 16.06 6.78
C GLY A 110 20.02 15.38 7.88
N THR A 111 19.40 14.53 8.71
CA THR A 111 20.05 13.89 9.86
C THR A 111 20.56 12.47 9.58
N SER A 112 20.33 11.93 8.38
CA SER A 112 20.81 10.59 8.01
C SER A 112 22.34 10.50 8.00
N ASP A 113 22.87 9.31 8.28
CA ASP A 113 24.32 9.06 8.29
C ASP A 113 24.95 9.31 6.93
N SER A 114 24.23 9.04 5.84
CA SER A 114 24.67 9.31 4.48
C SER A 114 24.87 10.80 4.18
N GLN A 115 24.25 11.71 4.95
CA GLN A 115 24.37 13.17 4.82
C GLN A 115 25.38 13.77 5.79
N PHE A 116 26.16 12.96 6.53
CA PHE A 116 27.09 13.45 7.53
C PHE A 116 28.10 14.44 6.98
N TYR A 117 28.73 14.14 5.84
CA TYR A 117 29.72 15.03 5.23
C TYR A 117 29.10 16.34 4.73
N ASP A 118 27.88 16.31 4.22
CA ASP A 118 27.17 17.51 3.81
C ASP A 118 26.86 18.40 5.00
N ARG A 119 26.44 17.81 6.15
CA ARG A 119 26.24 18.56 7.40
C ARG A 119 27.51 19.26 7.87
N VAL A 120 28.64 18.55 7.86
CA VAL A 120 29.94 19.11 8.27
C VAL A 120 30.33 20.26 7.34
N ALA A 121 30.18 20.09 6.02
CA ALA A 121 30.46 21.12 5.05
C ALA A 121 29.58 22.37 5.23
N GLN A 122 28.30 22.18 5.52
CA GLN A 122 27.33 23.25 5.78
C GLN A 122 27.63 24.03 7.06
N LEU A 123 28.06 23.35 8.12
CA LEU A 123 28.52 23.99 9.37
C LEU A 123 29.71 24.95 9.12
N PHE A 124 30.69 24.55 8.27
CA PHE A 124 31.83 25.40 7.94
C PHE A 124 31.48 26.55 6.98
N SER A 125 30.44 26.38 6.15
CA SER A 125 30.00 27.42 5.21
C SER A 125 29.01 28.42 5.81
N GLY A 126 28.57 28.21 7.06
CA GLY A 126 27.58 29.07 7.73
C GLY A 126 26.14 28.93 7.15
N ASN A 127 25.91 27.93 6.31
CA ASN A 127 24.59 27.67 5.74
C ASN A 127 23.76 26.79 6.69
N SER A 128 22.43 27.02 6.72
CA SER A 128 21.51 26.13 7.44
C SER A 128 21.51 24.73 6.82
N THR A 129 21.41 23.70 7.65
CA THR A 129 21.26 22.32 7.19
C THR A 129 19.99 22.19 6.34
N ARG A 130 20.13 21.62 5.15
CA ARG A 130 19.02 21.31 4.25
C ARG A 130 18.87 19.81 4.14
N GLY A 131 17.63 19.34 4.27
CA GLY A 131 17.29 17.94 4.05
C GLY A 131 17.44 17.52 2.60
N ALA A 132 17.55 16.21 2.38
CA ALA A 132 17.56 15.62 1.05
C ALA A 132 16.15 15.60 0.44
N SER A 133 16.09 15.79 -0.88
CA SER A 133 14.84 15.66 -1.65
C SER A 133 14.57 14.19 -1.95
N VAL A 134 13.29 13.79 -1.85
CA VAL A 134 12.79 12.45 -2.14
C VAL A 134 11.94 12.50 -3.39
N GLU A 135 12.38 11.86 -4.46
CA GLU A 135 11.60 11.68 -5.69
C GLU A 135 10.82 10.38 -5.61
N LEU A 136 9.51 10.46 -5.83
CA LEU A 136 8.62 9.30 -5.81
C LEU A 136 8.53 8.63 -7.18
N THR A 137 8.12 7.35 -7.19
CA THR A 137 7.85 6.58 -8.42
C THR A 137 6.49 6.94 -9.04
N VAL A 138 5.66 7.65 -8.31
CA VAL A 138 4.30 8.04 -8.68
C VAL A 138 4.31 8.88 -9.96
N ASP A 139 3.40 8.56 -10.89
CA ASP A 139 3.10 9.37 -12.06
C ASP A 139 1.96 10.33 -11.74
N ASP A 140 2.20 11.65 -11.84
CA ASP A 140 1.23 12.67 -11.46
C ASP A 140 -0.11 12.56 -12.21
N LYS A 141 -0.08 12.28 -13.51
CA LYS A 141 -1.28 12.14 -14.32
C LYS A 141 -2.12 10.95 -13.89
N LEU A 142 -1.45 9.82 -13.63
CA LEU A 142 -2.13 8.61 -13.20
C LEU A 142 -2.66 8.75 -11.76
N GLN A 143 -1.92 9.41 -10.87
CA GLN A 143 -2.38 9.72 -9.50
C GLN A 143 -3.58 10.67 -9.53
N THR A 144 -3.54 11.69 -10.38
CA THR A 144 -4.66 12.64 -10.57
C THR A 144 -5.91 11.92 -11.05
N LEU A 145 -5.78 11.04 -12.07
CA LEU A 145 -6.90 10.24 -12.55
C LEU A 145 -7.44 9.30 -11.47
N ALA A 146 -6.55 8.58 -10.76
CA ALA A 146 -6.95 7.68 -9.67
C ALA A 146 -7.71 8.43 -8.56
N TYR A 147 -7.22 9.61 -8.17
CA TYR A 147 -7.90 10.45 -7.18
C TYR A 147 -9.27 10.94 -7.67
N GLN A 148 -9.37 11.40 -8.93
CA GLN A 148 -10.63 11.86 -9.52
C GLN A 148 -11.68 10.74 -9.63
N LEU A 149 -11.27 9.52 -9.98
CA LEU A 149 -12.16 8.35 -10.04
C LEU A 149 -12.75 7.97 -8.70
N LEU A 150 -12.09 8.33 -7.59
CA LEU A 150 -12.56 8.10 -6.23
C LEU A 150 -13.39 9.26 -5.65
N GLN A 151 -13.43 10.44 -6.29
CA GLN A 151 -14.09 11.62 -5.72
C GLN A 151 -15.56 11.37 -5.35
N GLY A 152 -15.92 11.78 -4.13
CA GLY A 152 -17.27 11.61 -3.58
C GLY A 152 -17.61 10.18 -3.17
N ARG A 153 -16.63 9.26 -3.14
CA ARG A 153 -16.80 7.85 -2.78
C ARG A 153 -15.72 7.38 -1.84
N LYS A 154 -16.03 6.38 -1.02
CA LYS A 154 -15.01 5.67 -0.23
C LYS A 154 -14.35 4.60 -1.09
N GLY A 155 -13.04 4.48 -0.97
CA GLY A 155 -12.32 3.46 -1.70
C GLY A 155 -10.83 3.75 -1.89
N SER A 156 -10.20 2.94 -2.72
CA SER A 156 -8.77 3.05 -3.03
C SER A 156 -8.46 2.54 -4.42
N ILE A 157 -7.45 3.15 -5.03
CA ILE A 157 -6.87 2.72 -6.30
C ILE A 157 -5.37 2.61 -6.14
N VAL A 158 -4.82 1.46 -6.50
CA VAL A 158 -3.38 1.22 -6.59
C VAL A 158 -3.04 0.83 -8.03
N ALA A 159 -2.01 1.46 -8.59
CA ALA A 159 -1.43 1.11 -9.87
C ALA A 159 0.07 0.90 -9.73
N MET A 160 0.62 -0.15 -10.33
CA MET A 160 2.04 -0.47 -10.24
C MET A 160 2.59 -1.03 -11.55
N ASN A 161 3.87 -0.86 -11.76
CA ASN A 161 4.59 -1.52 -12.85
C ASN A 161 4.89 -2.98 -12.43
N PRO A 162 4.33 -3.99 -13.13
CA PRO A 162 4.52 -5.38 -12.73
C PRO A 162 5.96 -5.90 -12.91
N LYS A 163 6.76 -5.27 -13.79
CA LYS A 163 8.14 -5.68 -14.08
C LYS A 163 9.17 -5.07 -13.14
N THR A 164 8.88 -3.89 -12.58
CA THR A 164 9.83 -3.17 -11.72
C THR A 164 9.39 -3.13 -10.26
N GLY A 165 8.09 -3.21 -9.98
CA GLY A 165 7.53 -3.01 -8.64
C GLY A 165 7.27 -1.55 -8.29
N GLU A 166 7.58 -0.59 -9.18
CA GLU A 166 7.27 0.83 -8.95
C GLU A 166 5.77 1.04 -8.77
N ILE A 167 5.39 1.73 -7.70
CA ILE A 167 4.01 2.17 -7.48
C ILE A 167 3.80 3.46 -8.26
N LEU A 168 2.96 3.40 -9.28
CA LEU A 168 2.68 4.49 -10.22
C LEU A 168 1.54 5.39 -9.74
N ALA A 169 0.60 4.84 -8.98
CA ALA A 169 -0.44 5.60 -8.29
C ALA A 169 -0.89 4.87 -7.03
N MET A 170 -1.22 5.63 -6.00
CA MET A 170 -1.77 5.13 -4.75
C MET A 170 -2.74 6.17 -4.17
N ALA A 171 -4.01 6.07 -4.54
CA ALA A 171 -5.07 6.98 -4.13
C ALA A 171 -5.96 6.34 -3.06
N SER A 172 -6.38 7.17 -2.10
CA SER A 172 -7.28 6.81 -1.01
C SER A 172 -8.34 7.91 -0.85
N SER A 173 -9.59 7.53 -0.68
CA SER A 173 -10.71 8.46 -0.48
C SER A 173 -11.67 7.93 0.60
N PRO A 174 -12.21 8.82 1.46
CA PRO A 174 -11.90 10.25 1.55
C PRO A 174 -10.47 10.52 1.98
N SER A 175 -10.00 11.72 1.70
CA SER A 175 -8.67 12.22 2.03
C SER A 175 -8.76 13.46 2.91
N TYR A 176 -7.63 14.07 3.24
CA TYR A 176 -7.54 15.25 4.09
C TYR A 176 -6.47 16.23 3.58
N ASP A 177 -6.54 17.47 4.05
CA ASP A 177 -5.52 18.48 3.77
C ASP A 177 -4.44 18.46 4.87
N PRO A 178 -3.21 17.94 4.59
CA PRO A 178 -2.12 17.90 5.55
C PRO A 178 -1.60 19.28 5.95
N ASN A 179 -1.85 20.34 5.17
CA ASN A 179 -1.48 21.71 5.55
C ASN A 179 -2.15 22.15 6.86
N LYS A 180 -3.38 21.68 7.12
CA LYS A 180 -4.09 21.96 8.37
C LYS A 180 -3.40 21.39 9.60
N LEU A 181 -2.73 20.24 9.44
CA LEU A 181 -2.00 19.57 10.52
C LEU A 181 -0.55 20.05 10.63
N ALA A 182 0.02 20.60 9.56
CA ALA A 182 1.35 21.18 9.51
C ALA A 182 1.40 22.66 9.94
N ALA A 183 0.25 23.30 10.18
CA ALA A 183 0.19 24.68 10.63
C ALA A 183 0.87 24.86 12.00
N HIS A 184 1.42 26.05 12.27
CA HIS A 184 2.11 26.37 13.53
C HIS A 184 1.17 26.79 14.66
N ASN A 185 -0.10 27.07 14.36
CA ASN A 185 -1.09 27.36 15.38
C ASN A 185 -1.60 26.08 16.03
N GLU A 186 -1.10 25.77 17.22
CA GLU A 186 -1.42 24.55 17.97
C GLU A 186 -2.92 24.33 18.16
N GLN A 187 -3.67 25.37 18.51
CA GLN A 187 -5.12 25.26 18.76
C GLN A 187 -5.89 24.85 17.49
N SER A 188 -5.53 25.40 16.34
CA SER A 188 -6.15 25.05 15.05
C SER A 188 -5.79 23.62 14.65
N VAL A 189 -4.54 23.22 14.84
CA VAL A 189 -4.07 21.84 14.56
C VAL A 189 -4.81 20.80 15.40
N ILE A 190 -4.99 21.07 16.71
CA ILE A 190 -5.74 20.19 17.61
C ILE A 190 -7.21 20.09 17.17
N ALA A 191 -7.84 21.21 16.82
CA ALA A 191 -9.23 21.24 16.36
C ALA A 191 -9.42 20.44 15.06
N ASP A 192 -8.54 20.66 14.06
CA ASP A 192 -8.61 19.97 12.77
C ASP A 192 -8.32 18.47 12.92
N TYR A 193 -7.32 18.09 13.72
CA TYR A 193 -7.02 16.67 13.99
C TYR A 193 -8.18 15.96 14.68
N THR A 194 -8.79 16.63 15.69
CA THR A 194 -9.96 16.09 16.40
C THR A 194 -11.12 15.85 15.44
N LYS A 195 -11.39 16.80 14.53
CA LYS A 195 -12.42 16.66 13.51
C LYS A 195 -12.14 15.46 12.59
N LEU A 196 -10.90 15.31 12.11
CA LEU A 196 -10.50 14.21 11.22
C LEU A 196 -10.57 12.84 11.91
N THR A 197 -10.23 12.76 13.21
CA THR A 197 -10.28 11.50 13.96
C THR A 197 -11.70 11.09 14.35
N GLN A 198 -12.61 12.06 14.51
CA GLN A 198 -14.02 11.79 14.80
C GLN A 198 -14.86 11.53 13.53
N ASP A 199 -14.30 11.78 12.35
CA ASP A 199 -14.99 11.51 11.09
C ASP A 199 -15.14 10.00 10.87
N GLN A 200 -16.41 9.54 10.81
CA GLN A 200 -16.74 8.13 10.59
C GLN A 200 -16.23 7.58 9.26
N GLN A 201 -15.93 8.46 8.31
CA GLN A 201 -15.33 8.07 7.03
C GLN A 201 -13.81 7.86 7.11
N SER A 202 -13.18 8.14 8.26
CA SER A 202 -11.76 7.88 8.56
C SER A 202 -10.80 8.39 7.46
N PRO A 203 -10.78 9.70 7.17
CA PRO A 203 -9.97 10.27 6.08
C PRO A 203 -8.45 10.16 6.31
N LEU A 204 -8.00 10.00 7.57
CA LEU A 204 -6.58 9.83 7.89
C LEU A 204 -6.01 8.47 7.47
N PHE A 205 -6.86 7.47 7.16
CA PHE A 205 -6.38 6.16 6.75
C PHE A 205 -6.02 6.13 5.27
N ASN A 206 -4.81 5.68 4.98
CA ASN A 206 -4.45 5.31 3.63
C ASN A 206 -5.01 3.92 3.32
N ARG A 207 -6.18 3.87 2.69
CA ARG A 207 -6.92 2.65 2.37
C ARG A 207 -6.18 1.70 1.44
N ALA A 208 -5.19 2.19 0.71
CA ALA A 208 -4.39 1.37 -0.18
C ALA A 208 -3.54 0.32 0.57
N ILE A 209 -3.09 0.66 1.79
CA ILE A 209 -2.09 -0.10 2.55
C ILE A 209 -2.41 -0.26 4.03
N ALA A 210 -3.36 0.50 4.60
CA ALA A 210 -3.60 0.56 6.03
C ALA A 210 -5.10 0.66 6.36
N GLY A 211 -5.42 0.71 7.65
CA GLY A 211 -6.78 0.78 8.16
C GLY A 211 -7.46 -0.59 8.22
N ASN A 212 -8.77 -0.60 8.03
CA ASN A 212 -9.53 -1.84 7.95
C ASN A 212 -9.20 -2.56 6.64
N THR A 213 -8.59 -3.73 6.76
CA THR A 213 -8.39 -4.61 5.60
C THR A 213 -9.74 -5.10 5.06
N TYR A 214 -9.76 -5.39 3.78
CA TYR A 214 -10.97 -5.77 3.07
C TYR A 214 -11.06 -7.27 2.84
N SER A 215 -12.26 -7.82 2.76
CA SER A 215 -12.46 -9.10 2.11
C SER A 215 -12.24 -8.92 0.60
N PRO A 216 -11.38 -9.74 -0.05
CA PRO A 216 -11.04 -9.58 -1.46
C PRO A 216 -12.17 -9.98 -2.42
N GLY A 217 -13.17 -10.70 -1.92
CA GLY A 217 -14.20 -11.29 -2.75
C GLY A 217 -13.60 -12.13 -3.87
N SER A 218 -14.27 -12.19 -4.99
CA SER A 218 -13.86 -13.05 -6.12
C SER A 218 -12.50 -12.71 -6.76
N THR A 219 -11.78 -11.65 -6.33
CA THR A 219 -10.39 -11.46 -6.77
C THR A 219 -9.46 -12.54 -6.20
N PHE A 220 -9.80 -13.14 -5.06
CA PHE A 220 -9.06 -14.25 -4.47
C PHE A 220 -9.06 -15.51 -5.34
N LYS A 221 -10.06 -15.70 -6.20
CA LYS A 221 -10.13 -16.83 -7.15
C LYS A 221 -8.95 -16.92 -8.11
N ILE A 222 -8.17 -15.84 -8.28
CA ILE A 222 -6.89 -15.88 -9.01
C ILE A 222 -5.92 -16.83 -8.28
N ILE A 223 -5.86 -16.74 -6.95
CA ILE A 223 -5.00 -17.60 -6.12
C ILE A 223 -5.52 -19.04 -6.12
N ASP A 224 -6.84 -19.26 -6.04
CA ASP A 224 -7.42 -20.59 -6.12
C ASP A 224 -7.17 -21.25 -7.49
N ALA A 225 -7.24 -20.49 -8.57
CA ALA A 225 -6.92 -20.98 -9.92
C ALA A 225 -5.46 -21.43 -10.02
N VAL A 226 -4.53 -20.68 -9.43
CA VAL A 226 -3.12 -21.07 -9.31
C VAL A 226 -2.99 -22.34 -8.47
N ALA A 227 -3.66 -22.41 -7.32
CA ALA A 227 -3.62 -23.58 -6.43
C ALA A 227 -4.15 -24.84 -7.14
N ALA A 228 -5.22 -24.70 -7.92
CA ALA A 228 -5.78 -25.79 -8.73
C ALA A 228 -4.74 -26.33 -9.72
N LEU A 229 -4.15 -25.47 -10.54
CA LEU A 229 -3.14 -25.86 -11.53
C LEU A 229 -1.87 -26.43 -10.89
N GLU A 230 -1.38 -25.82 -9.80
CA GLU A 230 -0.19 -26.30 -9.08
C GLU A 230 -0.41 -27.60 -8.30
N SER A 231 -1.66 -28.01 -8.10
CA SER A 231 -1.96 -29.27 -7.45
C SER A 231 -1.67 -30.49 -8.33
N GLY A 232 -1.68 -30.29 -9.65
CA GLY A 232 -1.61 -31.36 -10.64
C GLY A 232 -2.90 -32.19 -10.77
N LYS A 233 -3.92 -31.93 -9.92
CA LYS A 233 -5.25 -32.57 -10.02
C LYS A 233 -6.11 -31.95 -11.11
N TYR A 234 -5.86 -30.68 -11.44
CA TYR A 234 -6.64 -29.87 -12.37
C TYR A 234 -5.75 -29.32 -13.48
N ASP A 235 -6.35 -29.22 -14.67
CA ASP A 235 -5.76 -28.65 -15.86
C ASP A 235 -6.77 -27.74 -16.60
N GLU A 236 -6.41 -27.25 -17.78
CA GLU A 236 -7.25 -26.38 -18.61
C GLU A 236 -8.56 -27.04 -19.10
N LYS A 237 -8.61 -28.38 -19.13
CA LYS A 237 -9.76 -29.17 -19.61
C LYS A 237 -10.63 -29.67 -18.47
N SER A 238 -10.19 -29.51 -17.25
CA SER A 238 -10.90 -29.99 -16.07
C SER A 238 -12.27 -29.36 -15.95
N VAL A 239 -13.28 -30.18 -15.76
CA VAL A 239 -14.69 -29.79 -15.62
C VAL A 239 -15.10 -29.99 -14.17
N ILE A 240 -15.64 -28.97 -13.55
CA ILE A 240 -16.00 -28.87 -12.14
C ILE A 240 -17.51 -28.74 -12.00
N ASP A 241 -18.08 -29.40 -11.01
CA ASP A 241 -19.50 -29.24 -10.69
C ASP A 241 -19.79 -27.79 -10.29
N ASN A 242 -20.85 -27.25 -10.89
CA ASN A 242 -21.28 -25.88 -10.74
C ASN A 242 -22.76 -25.81 -10.33
N PRO A 243 -23.14 -26.35 -9.16
CA PRO A 243 -24.52 -26.26 -8.70
C PRO A 243 -24.91 -24.79 -8.45
N ALA A 244 -26.19 -24.45 -8.69
CA ALA A 244 -26.69 -23.09 -8.42
C ALA A 244 -26.49 -22.70 -6.93
N GLN A 245 -26.59 -23.68 -6.05
CA GLN A 245 -26.34 -23.56 -4.59
C GLN A 245 -25.55 -24.77 -4.13
N LEU A 246 -24.44 -24.53 -3.43
CA LEU A 246 -23.63 -25.59 -2.84
C LEU A 246 -23.94 -25.68 -1.35
N PRO A 247 -24.46 -26.83 -0.86
CA PRO A 247 -24.62 -27.04 0.56
C PRO A 247 -23.27 -26.99 1.28
N LEU A 248 -23.16 -26.16 2.31
CA LEU A 248 -21.92 -26.02 3.07
C LEU A 248 -21.79 -27.15 4.10
N PRO A 249 -20.68 -27.93 4.08
CA PRO A 249 -20.52 -29.10 4.94
C PRO A 249 -20.67 -28.77 6.43
N GLY A 250 -21.50 -29.56 7.14
CA GLY A 250 -21.73 -29.40 8.58
C GLY A 250 -22.59 -28.20 8.97
N THR A 251 -23.33 -27.62 8.02
CA THR A 251 -24.26 -26.50 8.27
C THR A 251 -25.58 -26.67 7.51
N ASN A 252 -26.58 -25.84 7.84
CA ASN A 252 -27.82 -25.72 7.08
C ASN A 252 -27.79 -24.56 6.06
N VAL A 253 -26.59 -24.01 5.77
CA VAL A 253 -26.39 -22.86 4.88
C VAL A 253 -25.92 -23.36 3.53
N THR A 254 -26.27 -22.65 2.47
CA THR A 254 -25.75 -22.89 1.11
C THR A 254 -24.90 -21.69 0.64
N LEU A 255 -23.88 -21.97 -0.16
CA LEU A 255 -23.14 -20.96 -0.92
C LEU A 255 -23.77 -20.85 -2.31
N PRO A 256 -24.39 -19.71 -2.66
CA PRO A 256 -24.99 -19.53 -3.98
C PRO A 256 -23.96 -19.08 -5.03
N ASN A 257 -24.22 -19.45 -6.28
CA ASN A 257 -23.78 -18.64 -7.41
C ASN A 257 -24.66 -17.40 -7.52
N PHE A 258 -24.17 -16.38 -8.21
CA PHE A 258 -24.96 -15.15 -8.45
C PHE A 258 -26.21 -15.49 -9.29
N VAL A 259 -27.40 -15.29 -8.71
CA VAL A 259 -28.68 -15.81 -9.24
C VAL A 259 -29.02 -15.31 -10.66
N ASN A 260 -28.67 -14.05 -10.95
CA ASN A 260 -28.93 -13.41 -12.24
C ASN A 260 -27.73 -13.50 -13.21
N GLY A 261 -26.70 -14.30 -12.87
CA GLY A 261 -25.47 -14.43 -13.67
C GLY A 261 -25.49 -15.68 -14.55
N GLN A 262 -24.53 -15.73 -15.48
CA GLN A 262 -24.33 -16.88 -16.35
C GLN A 262 -24.02 -18.19 -15.61
N CYS A 263 -23.52 -18.12 -14.37
CA CYS A 263 -23.19 -19.29 -13.57
C CYS A 263 -24.41 -20.20 -13.31
N ALA A 264 -25.61 -19.64 -13.24
CA ALA A 264 -26.83 -20.42 -13.05
C ALA A 264 -27.29 -21.21 -14.31
N THR A 265 -26.68 -20.94 -15.47
CA THR A 265 -27.06 -21.55 -16.75
C THR A 265 -26.41 -22.91 -17.01
N ARG A 266 -25.45 -23.33 -16.21
CA ARG A 266 -24.70 -24.57 -16.38
C ARG A 266 -24.50 -25.27 -15.03
N THR A 267 -24.65 -26.59 -15.03
CA THR A 267 -24.41 -27.44 -13.84
C THR A 267 -22.95 -27.88 -13.74
N GLN A 268 -22.17 -27.67 -14.79
CA GLN A 268 -20.72 -27.96 -14.85
C GLN A 268 -20.01 -26.85 -15.59
N ALA A 269 -18.76 -26.56 -15.23
CA ALA A 269 -17.94 -25.49 -15.78
C ALA A 269 -16.46 -25.87 -15.83
N THR A 270 -15.73 -25.41 -16.88
CA THR A 270 -14.28 -25.38 -16.81
C THR A 270 -13.82 -24.31 -15.83
N ILE A 271 -12.60 -24.44 -15.30
CA ILE A 271 -12.03 -23.40 -14.39
C ILE A 271 -11.97 -22.05 -15.11
N GLU A 272 -11.55 -22.03 -16.38
CA GLU A 272 -11.53 -20.81 -17.21
C GLU A 272 -12.90 -20.11 -17.24
N TRP A 273 -13.96 -20.85 -17.60
CA TRP A 273 -15.28 -20.27 -17.70
C TRP A 273 -15.81 -19.82 -16.33
N ALA A 274 -15.54 -20.62 -15.30
CA ALA A 274 -15.93 -20.27 -13.91
C ALA A 274 -15.20 -19.00 -13.42
N LEU A 275 -13.92 -18.80 -13.79
CA LEU A 275 -13.18 -17.59 -13.49
C LEU A 275 -13.74 -16.39 -14.25
N ALA A 276 -14.00 -16.57 -15.56
CA ALA A 276 -14.53 -15.52 -16.45
C ALA A 276 -15.92 -15.03 -16.00
N GLN A 277 -16.80 -15.95 -15.60
CA GLN A 277 -18.14 -15.64 -15.09
C GLN A 277 -18.19 -15.40 -13.58
N SER A 278 -17.03 -15.56 -12.90
CA SER A 278 -16.91 -15.40 -11.43
C SER A 278 -17.80 -16.34 -10.61
N CYS A 279 -18.03 -17.56 -11.06
CA CYS A 279 -18.84 -18.54 -10.35
C CYS A 279 -18.23 -18.89 -8.97
N ASN A 280 -19.06 -19.05 -7.96
CA ASN A 280 -18.61 -19.34 -6.59
C ASN A 280 -18.44 -20.84 -6.37
N THR A 281 -19.44 -21.62 -6.76
CA THR A 281 -19.52 -23.03 -6.37
C THR A 281 -18.42 -23.91 -6.96
N PRO A 282 -17.91 -23.71 -8.21
CA PRO A 282 -16.75 -24.46 -8.70
C PRO A 282 -15.48 -24.18 -7.88
N PHE A 283 -15.23 -22.93 -7.49
CA PHE A 283 -14.05 -22.59 -6.69
C PHE A 283 -14.16 -23.13 -5.26
N ALA A 284 -15.34 -23.10 -4.67
CA ALA A 284 -15.58 -23.75 -3.39
C ALA A 284 -15.35 -25.28 -3.46
N ASN A 285 -15.81 -25.94 -4.52
CA ASN A 285 -15.55 -27.35 -4.75
C ASN A 285 -14.05 -27.67 -4.90
N ILE A 286 -13.33 -26.85 -5.67
CA ILE A 286 -11.85 -26.97 -5.82
C ILE A 286 -11.18 -26.83 -4.45
N ALA A 287 -11.54 -25.81 -3.67
CA ALA A 287 -10.92 -25.58 -2.36
C ALA A 287 -11.24 -26.72 -1.36
N LEU A 288 -12.45 -27.25 -1.39
CA LEU A 288 -12.84 -28.40 -0.55
C LEU A 288 -12.08 -29.68 -0.94
N ASP A 289 -11.78 -29.90 -2.24
CA ASP A 289 -11.00 -31.04 -2.73
C ASP A 289 -9.51 -30.88 -2.46
N LEU A 290 -8.95 -29.68 -2.60
CA LEU A 290 -7.53 -29.39 -2.36
C LEU A 290 -7.20 -29.33 -0.86
N GLY A 291 -8.14 -28.90 -0.04
CA GLY A 291 -7.99 -28.66 1.39
C GLY A 291 -7.32 -27.33 1.71
N GLN A 292 -7.52 -26.88 2.95
CA GLN A 292 -7.04 -25.60 3.47
C GLN A 292 -5.54 -25.40 3.30
N GLU A 293 -4.75 -26.44 3.57
CA GLU A 293 -3.29 -26.34 3.54
C GLU A 293 -2.77 -25.91 2.16
N LYS A 294 -3.29 -26.51 1.08
CA LYS A 294 -2.86 -26.18 -0.28
C LYS A 294 -3.23 -24.75 -0.65
N ILE A 295 -4.43 -24.30 -0.32
CA ILE A 295 -4.87 -22.91 -0.58
C ILE A 295 -4.03 -21.92 0.23
N SER A 296 -3.83 -22.17 1.54
CA SER A 296 -3.01 -21.34 2.42
C SER A 296 -1.55 -21.24 1.95
N GLN A 297 -0.94 -22.35 1.55
CA GLN A 297 0.42 -22.34 1.00
C GLN A 297 0.51 -21.51 -0.28
N THR A 298 -0.49 -21.60 -1.16
CA THR A 298 -0.52 -20.80 -2.38
C THR A 298 -0.74 -19.32 -2.05
N ALA A 299 -1.66 -18.98 -1.16
CA ALA A 299 -1.87 -17.60 -0.70
C ALA A 299 -0.57 -17.00 -0.10
N SER A 300 0.17 -17.78 0.70
CA SER A 300 1.45 -17.36 1.27
C SER A 300 2.50 -17.06 0.20
N LYS A 301 2.54 -17.83 -0.90
CA LYS A 301 3.43 -17.54 -2.04
C LYS A 301 3.09 -16.20 -2.72
N PHE A 302 1.86 -15.71 -2.61
CA PHE A 302 1.44 -14.38 -3.08
C PHE A 302 1.63 -13.29 -2.02
N GLY A 303 2.03 -13.62 -0.79
CA GLY A 303 2.36 -12.65 0.27
C GLY A 303 1.36 -12.55 1.40
N TYR A 304 0.29 -13.35 1.40
CA TYR A 304 -0.63 -13.43 2.54
C TYR A 304 0.10 -14.00 3.77
N GLY A 305 -0.16 -13.45 4.93
CA GLY A 305 0.51 -13.79 6.18
C GLY A 305 1.91 -13.20 6.34
N GLN A 306 2.39 -12.35 5.40
CA GLN A 306 3.75 -11.81 5.42
C GLN A 306 3.76 -10.30 5.63
N ASP A 307 4.81 -9.80 6.31
CA ASP A 307 5.03 -8.38 6.51
C ASP A 307 5.56 -7.73 5.23
N LEU A 308 5.13 -6.49 4.97
CA LEU A 308 5.52 -5.71 3.80
C LEU A 308 5.73 -4.24 4.17
N SER A 309 6.71 -3.59 3.51
CA SER A 309 7.01 -2.16 3.60
C SER A 309 7.38 -1.60 2.23
N ILE A 310 6.99 -0.32 1.93
CA ILE A 310 7.10 0.31 0.60
C ILE A 310 7.72 1.73 0.50
N PRO A 311 8.40 2.40 1.34
CA PRO A 311 8.87 2.27 2.72
C PRO A 311 7.77 2.35 3.79
N LEU A 312 6.57 2.78 3.44
CA LEU A 312 5.44 2.80 4.38
C LEU A 312 5.12 1.37 4.84
N LYS A 313 4.80 1.22 6.13
CA LYS A 313 4.35 -0.07 6.64
C LYS A 313 3.00 -0.42 6.05
N VAL A 314 2.88 -1.61 5.49
CA VAL A 314 1.63 -2.16 4.93
C VAL A 314 0.97 -3.07 5.95
N THR A 315 -0.34 -2.91 6.16
CA THR A 315 -1.10 -3.83 7.00
C THR A 315 -1.08 -5.22 6.37
N LYS A 316 -0.78 -6.22 7.16
CA LYS A 316 -0.68 -7.61 6.72
C LYS A 316 -1.99 -8.11 6.13
N SER A 317 -1.94 -8.65 4.93
CA SER A 317 -3.03 -9.43 4.34
C SER A 317 -2.98 -10.84 4.89
N ASP A 318 -4.13 -11.45 5.17
CA ASP A 318 -4.19 -12.74 5.86
C ASP A 318 -5.18 -13.70 5.20
N PHE A 319 -4.81 -14.99 5.22
CA PHE A 319 -5.68 -16.11 4.91
C PHE A 319 -5.81 -16.96 6.17
N PRO A 320 -7.03 -17.15 6.71
CA PRO A 320 -7.22 -17.76 8.03
C PRO A 320 -6.68 -19.18 8.12
N SER A 321 -6.27 -19.58 9.31
CA SER A 321 -5.96 -20.97 9.69
C SER A 321 -7.14 -21.62 10.39
N ASP A 322 -7.07 -22.93 10.56
CA ASP A 322 -8.00 -23.72 11.41
C ASP A 322 -9.48 -23.60 11.02
N MET A 323 -9.75 -23.50 9.73
CA MET A 323 -11.10 -23.39 9.19
C MET A 323 -11.83 -24.74 9.12
N THR A 324 -13.12 -24.73 9.42
CA THR A 324 -14.02 -25.81 9.03
C THR A 324 -14.16 -25.87 7.50
N LYS A 325 -14.66 -26.97 6.96
CA LYS A 325 -14.93 -27.09 5.51
C LYS A 325 -15.89 -26.01 5.00
N SER A 326 -16.89 -25.63 5.79
CA SER A 326 -17.82 -24.54 5.46
C SER A 326 -17.11 -23.18 5.36
N GLN A 327 -16.23 -22.89 6.30
CA GLN A 327 -15.43 -21.66 6.32
C GLN A 327 -14.41 -21.62 5.17
N LEU A 328 -13.77 -22.76 4.86
CA LEU A 328 -12.86 -22.88 3.71
C LEU A 328 -13.59 -22.59 2.38
N ALA A 329 -14.80 -23.15 2.20
CA ALA A 329 -15.61 -22.88 1.00
C ALA A 329 -15.96 -21.39 0.84
N GLN A 330 -16.19 -20.67 1.92
CA GLN A 330 -16.41 -19.22 1.91
C GLN A 330 -15.10 -18.44 1.69
N ALA A 331 -14.02 -18.88 2.32
CA ALA A 331 -12.69 -18.26 2.16
C ALA A 331 -12.18 -18.33 0.71
N SER A 332 -12.46 -19.44 0.00
CA SER A 332 -12.06 -19.60 -1.40
C SER A 332 -12.77 -18.63 -2.35
N VAL A 333 -13.89 -18.06 -1.98
CA VAL A 333 -14.52 -16.98 -2.75
C VAL A 333 -14.15 -15.59 -2.23
N GLY A 334 -13.12 -15.54 -1.36
CA GLY A 334 -12.60 -14.29 -0.79
C GLY A 334 -13.52 -13.66 0.25
N GLN A 335 -14.35 -14.47 0.91
CA GLN A 335 -15.24 -14.09 2.01
C GLN A 335 -14.74 -14.69 3.33
N TYR A 336 -15.63 -14.88 4.29
CA TYR A 336 -15.27 -15.28 5.63
C TYR A 336 -14.26 -14.28 6.23
N ASP A 337 -13.11 -14.72 6.72
CA ASP A 337 -12.12 -13.87 7.39
C ASP A 337 -10.84 -13.66 6.55
N VAL A 338 -10.91 -13.88 5.23
CA VAL A 338 -9.82 -13.50 4.32
C VAL A 338 -9.72 -11.98 4.29
N LYS A 339 -8.53 -11.45 4.59
CA LYS A 339 -8.24 -10.02 4.68
C LYS A 339 -7.14 -9.62 3.70
N THR A 340 -7.35 -8.49 3.02
CA THR A 340 -6.37 -8.00 2.03
C THR A 340 -6.30 -6.48 2.02
N THR A 341 -5.18 -5.97 1.53
CA THR A 341 -5.04 -4.55 1.15
C THR A 341 -5.16 -4.40 -0.37
N PRO A 342 -5.60 -3.26 -0.89
CA PRO A 342 -5.57 -2.96 -2.33
C PRO A 342 -4.19 -3.17 -2.96
N LEU A 343 -3.12 -2.81 -2.28
CA LEU A 343 -1.76 -3.08 -2.74
C LEU A 343 -1.52 -4.59 -2.92
N GLN A 344 -1.93 -5.42 -1.97
CA GLN A 344 -1.78 -6.88 -2.07
C GLN A 344 -2.55 -7.45 -3.27
N VAL A 345 -3.75 -6.95 -3.54
CA VAL A 345 -4.55 -7.36 -4.71
C VAL A 345 -3.86 -6.94 -6.02
N ALA A 346 -3.32 -5.71 -6.08
CA ALA A 346 -2.54 -5.26 -7.23
C ALA A 346 -1.27 -6.11 -7.44
N MET A 347 -0.55 -6.43 -6.35
CA MET A 347 0.63 -7.32 -6.38
C MET A 347 0.30 -8.74 -6.85
N THR A 348 -0.90 -9.24 -6.54
CA THR A 348 -1.35 -10.56 -7.04
C THR A 348 -1.49 -10.53 -8.56
N SER A 349 -2.19 -9.54 -9.11
CA SER A 349 -2.30 -9.36 -10.56
C SER A 349 -0.96 -9.06 -11.22
N ALA A 350 -0.09 -8.27 -10.58
CA ALA A 350 1.26 -7.97 -11.06
C ALA A 350 2.14 -9.24 -11.15
N ALA A 351 2.02 -10.16 -10.18
CA ALA A 351 2.74 -11.43 -10.22
C ALA A 351 2.31 -12.30 -11.42
N ILE A 352 1.00 -12.39 -11.69
CA ILE A 352 0.49 -13.10 -12.87
C ILE A 352 0.97 -12.43 -14.16
N ALA A 353 0.92 -11.09 -14.23
CA ALA A 353 1.40 -10.30 -15.35
C ALA A 353 2.89 -10.54 -15.65
N ASN A 354 3.70 -10.73 -14.61
CA ASN A 354 5.16 -10.89 -14.68
C ASN A 354 5.60 -12.36 -14.63
N GLY A 355 4.83 -13.27 -15.24
CA GLY A 355 5.20 -14.69 -15.35
C GLY A 355 5.34 -15.42 -14.02
N GLY A 356 4.61 -15.03 -13.00
CA GLY A 356 4.63 -15.61 -11.67
C GLY A 356 5.67 -15.01 -10.71
N VAL A 357 6.42 -14.01 -11.15
CA VAL A 357 7.41 -13.28 -10.34
C VAL A 357 6.79 -12.04 -9.71
N GLN A 358 6.77 -11.98 -8.39
CA GLN A 358 6.35 -10.81 -7.64
C GLN A 358 7.57 -9.92 -7.35
N MET A 359 7.53 -8.67 -7.85
CA MET A 359 8.55 -7.68 -7.58
C MET A 359 8.26 -6.98 -6.24
N LYS A 360 9.32 -6.50 -5.59
CA LYS A 360 9.20 -5.72 -4.35
C LYS A 360 8.60 -4.36 -4.68
N PRO A 361 7.42 -4.04 -4.12
CA PRO A 361 6.80 -2.75 -4.39
C PRO A 361 7.59 -1.62 -3.75
N ASN A 362 7.68 -0.48 -4.43
CA ASN A 362 8.39 0.68 -3.94
C ASN A 362 7.75 1.99 -4.39
N LEU A 363 7.81 3.01 -3.51
CA LEU A 363 7.30 4.36 -3.75
C LEU A 363 8.40 5.38 -4.03
N VAL A 364 9.67 5.05 -3.74
CA VAL A 364 10.79 6.01 -3.80
C VAL A 364 11.66 5.71 -5.01
N ARG A 365 11.81 6.67 -5.91
CA ARG A 365 12.67 6.58 -7.08
C ARG A 365 14.11 6.92 -6.72
N SER A 366 14.32 8.05 -6.04
CA SER A 366 15.64 8.48 -5.62
C SER A 366 15.59 9.40 -4.42
N VAL A 367 16.71 9.46 -3.69
CA VAL A 367 16.96 10.43 -2.63
C VAL A 367 18.21 11.21 -3.04
N LYS A 368 18.10 12.54 -3.11
CA LYS A 368 19.18 13.44 -3.54
C LYS A 368 19.44 14.52 -2.50
N THR A 369 20.71 14.80 -2.24
CA THR A 369 21.10 15.92 -1.37
C THR A 369 20.68 17.27 -1.96
N SER A 370 20.78 18.33 -1.15
CA SER A 370 20.55 19.71 -1.62
C SER A 370 21.48 20.13 -2.77
N ASN A 371 22.62 19.46 -2.94
CA ASN A 371 23.58 19.66 -4.04
C ASN A 371 23.31 18.72 -5.23
N LEU A 372 22.16 18.06 -5.27
CA LEU A 372 21.72 17.11 -6.30
C LEU A 372 22.59 15.83 -6.40
N SER A 373 23.45 15.55 -5.43
CA SER A 373 24.17 14.28 -5.35
C SER A 373 23.20 13.17 -4.95
N THR A 374 23.23 12.03 -5.64
CA THR A 374 22.37 10.90 -5.36
C THR A 374 22.85 10.16 -4.11
N LEU A 375 21.99 10.06 -3.10
CA LEU A 375 22.21 9.24 -1.89
C LEU A 375 21.74 7.80 -2.09
N SER A 376 20.59 7.64 -2.72
CA SER A 376 20.05 6.34 -3.10
C SER A 376 19.22 6.45 -4.38
N GLU A 377 19.20 5.37 -5.14
CA GLU A 377 18.42 5.23 -6.36
C GLU A 377 17.74 3.86 -6.38
N PHE A 378 16.50 3.82 -6.81
CA PHE A 378 15.73 2.60 -6.91
C PHE A 378 16.32 1.67 -7.97
N SER A 379 16.44 0.41 -7.61
CA SER A 379 16.70 -0.69 -8.54
C SER A 379 15.65 -1.77 -8.35
N PRO A 380 15.03 -2.27 -9.44
CA PRO A 380 14.04 -3.33 -9.35
C PRO A 380 14.58 -4.56 -8.63
N GLU A 381 13.86 -5.02 -7.62
CA GLU A 381 14.22 -6.19 -6.80
C GLU A 381 13.11 -7.23 -6.87
N LYS A 382 13.49 -8.49 -7.13
CA LYS A 382 12.57 -9.61 -7.03
C LYS A 382 12.25 -9.87 -5.56
N LEU A 383 10.97 -9.83 -5.20
CA LEU A 383 10.53 -10.17 -3.84
C LEU A 383 10.42 -11.69 -3.66
N ARG A 384 9.74 -12.37 -4.61
CA ARG A 384 9.53 -13.82 -4.57
C ARG A 384 9.07 -14.38 -5.91
N THR A 385 9.00 -15.72 -6.00
CA THR A 385 8.27 -16.41 -7.06
C THR A 385 6.98 -16.95 -6.48
N SER A 386 5.84 -16.40 -6.93
CA SER A 386 4.51 -16.77 -6.45
C SER A 386 4.00 -18.03 -7.13
N THR A 387 4.34 -18.22 -8.42
CA THR A 387 3.98 -19.41 -9.20
C THR A 387 4.94 -19.61 -10.38
N SER A 388 4.84 -20.74 -11.08
CA SER A 388 5.61 -20.95 -12.30
C SER A 388 5.09 -20.10 -13.47
N GLN A 389 5.96 -19.78 -14.42
CA GLN A 389 5.58 -19.04 -15.63
C GLN A 389 4.44 -19.75 -16.38
N LYS A 390 4.50 -21.08 -16.53
CA LYS A 390 3.45 -21.87 -17.19
C LYS A 390 2.09 -21.66 -16.55
N VAL A 391 2.01 -21.70 -15.22
CA VAL A 391 0.76 -21.50 -14.48
C VAL A 391 0.30 -20.04 -14.57
N ALA A 392 1.23 -19.09 -14.44
CA ALA A 392 0.91 -17.67 -14.61
C ALA A 392 0.35 -17.34 -16.01
N ASP A 393 0.97 -17.91 -17.05
CA ASP A 393 0.50 -17.72 -18.44
C ASP A 393 -0.89 -18.31 -18.65
N GLN A 394 -1.18 -19.47 -18.06
CA GLN A 394 -2.52 -20.07 -18.14
C GLN A 394 -3.57 -19.22 -17.42
N VAL A 395 -3.30 -18.78 -16.19
CA VAL A 395 -4.22 -17.91 -15.43
C VAL A 395 -4.38 -16.56 -16.12
N LYS A 396 -3.33 -16.01 -16.71
CA LYS A 396 -3.39 -14.79 -17.55
C LYS A 396 -4.39 -14.95 -18.69
N GLN A 397 -4.36 -16.05 -19.46
CA GLN A 397 -5.33 -16.30 -20.52
C GLN A 397 -6.76 -16.35 -19.98
N TRP A 398 -6.98 -16.98 -18.83
CA TRP A 398 -8.29 -17.03 -18.20
C TRP A 398 -8.76 -15.65 -17.73
N MET A 399 -7.84 -14.79 -17.26
CA MET A 399 -8.15 -13.40 -16.91
C MET A 399 -8.43 -12.54 -18.16
N VAL A 400 -7.78 -12.82 -19.29
CA VAL A 400 -8.11 -12.19 -20.60
C VAL A 400 -9.53 -12.59 -21.01
N ASN A 401 -9.87 -13.86 -20.93
CA ASN A 401 -11.22 -14.34 -21.25
C ASN A 401 -12.30 -13.72 -20.33
N SER A 402 -11.95 -13.39 -19.09
CA SER A 402 -12.86 -12.67 -18.15
C SER A 402 -13.21 -11.26 -18.66
N VAL A 403 -12.29 -10.59 -19.36
CA VAL A 403 -12.54 -9.28 -19.99
C VAL A 403 -13.20 -9.44 -21.36
N ASP A 404 -12.75 -10.38 -22.18
CA ASP A 404 -13.27 -10.54 -23.55
C ASP A 404 -14.70 -11.10 -23.58
N ASN A 405 -14.99 -12.10 -22.72
CA ASN A 405 -16.23 -12.87 -22.77
C ASN A 405 -16.93 -13.03 -21.40
N GLY A 406 -16.42 -12.38 -20.36
CA GLY A 406 -16.90 -12.54 -18.98
C GLY A 406 -17.43 -11.24 -18.36
N ILE A 407 -17.59 -11.31 -17.04
CA ILE A 407 -18.20 -10.21 -16.28
C ILE A 407 -17.27 -8.99 -16.08
N ALA A 408 -15.99 -9.10 -16.47
CA ALA A 408 -15.04 -8.00 -16.42
C ALA A 408 -14.99 -7.18 -17.72
N SER A 409 -15.91 -7.39 -18.66
CA SER A 409 -15.91 -6.76 -19.99
C SER A 409 -15.91 -5.23 -20.00
N GLY A 410 -16.44 -4.60 -18.92
CA GLY A 410 -16.37 -3.15 -18.74
C GLY A 410 -14.95 -2.56 -18.64
N ALA A 411 -13.93 -3.40 -18.41
CA ALA A 411 -12.53 -2.99 -18.36
C ALA A 411 -11.79 -3.12 -19.71
N GLY A 412 -12.47 -3.58 -20.77
CA GLY A 412 -11.88 -3.77 -22.09
C GLY A 412 -11.43 -2.45 -22.73
N VAL A 413 -10.23 -2.46 -23.33
CA VAL A 413 -9.64 -1.34 -24.08
C VAL A 413 -9.53 -1.74 -25.53
N SER A 414 -10.00 -0.88 -26.44
CA SER A 414 -10.02 -1.19 -27.88
C SER A 414 -8.61 -1.47 -28.41
N GLY A 415 -8.43 -2.59 -29.11
CA GLY A 415 -7.16 -2.98 -29.70
C GLY A 415 -6.09 -3.47 -28.71
N VAL A 416 -6.44 -3.65 -27.43
CA VAL A 416 -5.52 -4.10 -26.40
C VAL A 416 -6.09 -5.33 -25.68
N LYS A 417 -5.29 -6.38 -25.53
CA LYS A 417 -5.65 -7.49 -24.65
C LYS A 417 -5.48 -7.07 -23.19
N VAL A 418 -6.58 -7.06 -22.46
CA VAL A 418 -6.64 -6.74 -21.03
C VAL A 418 -6.91 -8.02 -20.24
N ALA A 419 -6.13 -8.28 -19.22
CA ALA A 419 -6.40 -9.33 -18.25
C ALA A 419 -7.03 -8.75 -16.99
N GLY A 420 -8.16 -9.29 -16.52
CA GLY A 420 -8.85 -8.72 -15.38
C GLY A 420 -9.76 -9.67 -14.63
N LYS A 421 -10.08 -9.32 -13.40
CA LYS A 421 -10.98 -10.03 -12.50
C LYS A 421 -11.77 -9.04 -11.65
N THR A 422 -13.08 -9.17 -11.66
CA THR A 422 -13.97 -8.46 -10.75
C THR A 422 -14.05 -9.17 -9.40
N GLY A 423 -14.41 -8.43 -8.37
CA GLY A 423 -14.71 -8.95 -7.05
C GLY A 423 -15.89 -8.21 -6.42
N THR A 424 -16.66 -8.92 -5.64
CA THR A 424 -17.73 -8.38 -4.81
C THR A 424 -17.61 -9.03 -3.44
N ALA A 425 -17.47 -8.23 -2.41
CA ALA A 425 -17.40 -8.71 -1.04
C ALA A 425 -18.53 -8.07 -0.23
N GLU A 426 -19.45 -8.88 0.25
CA GLU A 426 -20.61 -8.44 1.04
C GLU A 426 -20.18 -7.84 2.38
N ILE A 427 -20.85 -6.78 2.81
CA ILE A 427 -20.59 -6.08 4.07
C ILE A 427 -21.75 -6.41 5.05
N GLY A 428 -21.55 -7.41 5.89
CA GLY A 428 -22.56 -7.84 6.85
C GLY A 428 -23.91 -8.13 6.18
N THR A 429 -24.99 -7.60 6.74
CA THR A 429 -26.37 -7.76 6.24
C THR A 429 -26.93 -6.48 5.62
N THR A 430 -26.08 -5.51 5.28
CA THR A 430 -26.50 -4.18 4.81
C THR A 430 -27.00 -4.16 3.38
N GLY A 431 -26.72 -5.20 2.59
CA GLY A 431 -26.93 -5.22 1.14
C GLY A 431 -25.91 -4.41 0.35
N LEU A 432 -24.96 -3.77 1.03
CA LEU A 432 -23.84 -3.05 0.43
C LEU A 432 -22.62 -3.95 0.33
N ASN A 433 -21.71 -3.58 -0.55
CA ASN A 433 -20.55 -4.38 -0.91
C ASN A 433 -19.29 -3.53 -1.07
N ASN A 434 -18.14 -4.16 -0.89
CA ASN A 434 -16.89 -3.69 -1.44
C ASN A 434 -16.76 -4.22 -2.88
N SER A 435 -16.79 -3.33 -3.85
CA SER A 435 -16.70 -3.70 -5.26
C SER A 435 -15.28 -3.54 -5.78
N TRP A 436 -14.73 -4.63 -6.32
CA TRP A 436 -13.36 -4.73 -6.76
C TRP A 436 -13.23 -4.91 -8.26
N PHE A 437 -12.15 -4.36 -8.78
CA PHE A 437 -11.54 -4.78 -10.03
C PHE A 437 -10.03 -4.86 -9.86
N THR A 438 -9.41 -5.92 -10.39
CA THR A 438 -7.95 -6.05 -10.49
C THR A 438 -7.59 -6.61 -11.85
N GLY A 439 -6.45 -6.20 -12.38
CA GLY A 439 -6.01 -6.66 -13.68
C GLY A 439 -4.74 -5.96 -14.15
N PHE A 440 -4.38 -6.19 -15.39
CA PHE A 440 -3.19 -5.62 -16.01
C PHE A 440 -3.33 -5.47 -17.52
N ALA A 441 -2.59 -4.57 -18.10
CA ALA A 441 -2.57 -4.30 -19.53
C ALA A 441 -1.20 -3.79 -20.03
N PRO A 442 -0.84 -4.03 -21.30
CA PRO A 442 -1.35 -5.09 -22.17
C PRO A 442 -1.06 -6.49 -21.60
N ALA A 443 -1.86 -7.51 -21.88
CA ALA A 443 -1.62 -8.84 -21.32
C ALA A 443 -0.32 -9.49 -21.84
N ASP A 444 0.07 -9.16 -23.08
CA ASP A 444 1.26 -9.74 -23.73
C ASP A 444 2.58 -9.03 -23.32
N ASP A 445 2.53 -7.71 -23.01
CA ASP A 445 3.67 -6.91 -22.53
C ASP A 445 3.22 -5.95 -21.43
N PRO A 446 2.98 -6.45 -20.20
CA PRO A 446 2.37 -5.68 -19.15
C PRO A 446 3.15 -4.42 -18.77
N LYS A 447 2.47 -3.26 -18.79
CA LYS A 447 3.01 -1.95 -18.39
C LYS A 447 2.45 -1.50 -17.06
N ILE A 448 1.23 -1.93 -16.73
CA ILE A 448 0.52 -1.54 -15.53
C ILE A 448 -0.30 -2.72 -15.00
N ALA A 449 -0.26 -2.93 -13.68
CA ALA A 449 -1.19 -3.76 -12.93
C ALA A 449 -1.91 -2.89 -11.90
N ILE A 450 -3.20 -3.13 -11.70
CA ILE A 450 -4.04 -2.29 -10.85
C ILE A 450 -4.90 -3.09 -9.87
N ALA A 451 -5.30 -2.44 -8.79
CA ALA A 451 -6.43 -2.81 -7.97
C ALA A 451 -7.29 -1.57 -7.69
N VAL A 452 -8.58 -1.71 -7.86
CA VAL A 452 -9.60 -0.70 -7.59
C VAL A 452 -10.57 -1.29 -6.58
N VAL A 453 -10.91 -0.55 -5.54
CA VAL A 453 -11.99 -0.88 -4.61
C VAL A 453 -12.86 0.33 -4.34
N TYR A 454 -14.18 0.14 -4.41
CA TYR A 454 -15.19 1.07 -3.91
C TYR A 454 -15.92 0.42 -2.76
N GLU A 455 -16.02 1.14 -1.65
CA GLU A 455 -16.69 0.70 -0.43
C GLU A 455 -18.18 1.09 -0.42
N ASP A 456 -18.97 0.37 0.35
CA ASP A 456 -20.36 0.71 0.71
C ASP A 456 -21.25 0.99 -0.52
N ILE A 457 -21.17 0.14 -1.54
CA ILE A 457 -21.86 0.36 -2.82
C ILE A 457 -22.71 -0.85 -3.22
N ASP A 458 -23.82 -0.63 -3.94
CA ASP A 458 -24.59 -1.73 -4.52
C ASP A 458 -23.82 -2.47 -5.62
N VAL A 459 -24.12 -3.77 -5.80
CA VAL A 459 -23.38 -4.66 -6.71
C VAL A 459 -23.33 -4.14 -8.14
N SER A 460 -24.44 -3.66 -8.67
CA SER A 460 -24.56 -3.24 -10.09
C SER A 460 -23.75 -1.97 -10.37
N THR A 461 -23.91 -0.97 -9.52
CA THR A 461 -23.15 0.30 -9.62
C THR A 461 -21.68 0.07 -9.39
N GLY A 462 -21.33 -0.73 -8.36
CA GLY A 462 -19.95 -1.03 -8.03
C GLY A 462 -19.20 -1.74 -9.14
N ALA A 463 -19.80 -2.76 -9.74
CA ALA A 463 -19.21 -3.49 -10.86
C ALA A 463 -18.93 -2.59 -12.08
N LYS A 464 -19.85 -1.68 -12.42
CA LYS A 464 -19.67 -0.71 -13.50
C LYS A 464 -18.55 0.28 -13.17
N LEU A 465 -18.53 0.82 -11.97
CA LEU A 465 -17.53 1.81 -11.55
C LEU A 465 -16.13 1.21 -11.50
N SER A 466 -15.96 0.05 -10.87
CA SER A 466 -14.65 -0.57 -10.69
C SER A 466 -14.04 -1.01 -12.04
N THR A 467 -14.83 -1.59 -12.95
CA THR A 467 -14.35 -1.99 -14.28
C THR A 467 -14.05 -0.77 -15.16
N ASN A 468 -14.92 0.25 -15.15
CA ASN A 468 -14.69 1.49 -15.89
C ASN A 468 -13.46 2.26 -15.37
N ALA A 469 -13.22 2.29 -14.06
CA ALA A 469 -12.01 2.87 -13.49
C ALA A 469 -10.77 2.11 -13.98
N GLY A 470 -10.83 0.77 -14.01
CA GLY A 470 -9.77 -0.06 -14.58
C GLY A 470 -9.48 0.28 -16.05
N LYS A 471 -10.53 0.40 -16.89
CA LYS A 471 -10.41 0.80 -18.28
C LYS A 471 -9.69 2.14 -18.44
N GLN A 472 -10.14 3.18 -17.72
CA GLN A 472 -9.56 4.53 -17.83
C GLN A 472 -8.09 4.55 -17.39
N LEU A 473 -7.72 3.82 -16.32
CA LEU A 473 -6.34 3.69 -15.88
C LEU A 473 -5.45 3.00 -16.91
N PHE A 474 -5.95 1.96 -17.58
CA PHE A 474 -5.22 1.30 -18.66
C PHE A 474 -5.05 2.23 -19.86
N GLU A 475 -6.11 2.91 -20.28
CA GLU A 475 -6.08 3.89 -21.39
C GLU A 475 -5.07 5.01 -21.09
N ALA A 476 -5.01 5.54 -19.86
CA ALA A 476 -4.10 6.61 -19.48
C ALA A 476 -2.62 6.23 -19.65
N VAL A 477 -2.26 4.97 -19.37
CA VAL A 477 -0.87 4.49 -19.52
C VAL A 477 -0.55 4.11 -20.96
N LEU A 478 -1.51 3.58 -21.70
CA LEU A 478 -1.29 3.05 -23.05
C LEU A 478 -1.32 4.13 -24.14
N ASN A 479 -1.97 5.24 -23.88
CA ASN A 479 -2.09 6.38 -24.81
C ASN A 479 -0.96 7.43 -24.62
N LYS A 480 0.09 7.17 -23.81
CA LYS A 480 1.30 8.02 -23.61
C LYS A 480 2.29 7.91 -24.75
#